data_2faec6dae847e08cc3dad18f5a5e47e2
#
_entry.id   2faec6dae847e08cc3dad18f5a5e47e2
#
_cell.length_a   1.000
_cell.length_b   1.000
_cell.length_c   1.000
_cell.angle_alpha   90.00
_cell.angle_beta   90.00
_cell.angle_gamma   90.00
#
_symmetry.space_group_name_H-M   'P 1'
#
loop_
_entity.id
_entity.type
_entity.pdbx_description
1 polymer ?
#
loop_
_entity_poly.entity_id
_entity_poly.type
_entity_poly.pdbx_seq_one_letter_code
_entity_poly.pdbx_strand_id
1 'polypeptide(L)'
;MKAKPGHYVLDSYAILAHFEDEAGAARVEEILEQGRQSRATIYLSIVNFGEVVYITEREQGLSAAQQVIATIDQWPVSIVEADRRVTLAAAHVKAHYAISYADAFAVALAQSRQ
;
A
#
# COMPACT_ATOMS: atom_id res chain seq x y z
N MET A 1 5.19 5.22 -3.08
CA MET A 1 6.64 4.91 -3.00
C MET A 1 7.07 4.21 -4.27
N LYS A 2 8.16 4.67 -4.85
CA LYS A 2 8.62 4.16 -6.16
C LYS A 2 9.81 3.21 -5.95
N ALA A 3 9.73 1.99 -6.51
CA ALA A 3 10.80 1.01 -6.47
C ALA A 3 11.77 1.25 -7.65
N LYS A 4 11.60 0.54 -8.76
CA LYS A 4 12.35 0.81 -10.00
C LYS A 4 11.43 1.50 -11.00
N PRO A 5 11.94 2.07 -12.12
CA PRO A 5 11.08 2.77 -13.09
C PRO A 5 9.88 1.92 -13.51
N GLY A 6 8.69 2.48 -13.43
CA GLY A 6 7.44 1.80 -13.75
C GLY A 6 6.92 0.86 -12.68
N HIS A 7 7.60 0.77 -11.52
CA HIS A 7 7.17 -0.03 -10.38
C HIS A 7 6.90 0.89 -9.19
N TYR A 8 5.78 0.68 -8.53
CA TYR A 8 5.34 1.49 -7.40
C TYR A 8 4.90 0.61 -6.24
N VAL A 9 5.12 1.09 -5.04
CA VAL A 9 4.56 0.50 -3.82
C VAL A 9 3.68 1.54 -3.18
N LEU A 10 2.41 1.19 -2.92
CA LEU A 10 1.50 2.05 -2.18
C LEU A 10 1.60 1.70 -0.70
N ASP A 11 1.82 2.72 0.14
CA ASP A 11 1.74 2.56 1.58
C ASP A 11 0.33 2.89 2.09
N SER A 12 0.10 2.66 3.37
CA SER A 12 -1.21 2.91 3.96
C SER A 12 -1.61 4.38 3.88
N TYR A 13 -0.65 5.29 4.07
CA TYR A 13 -0.91 6.73 4.03
C TYR A 13 -1.40 7.15 2.64
N ALA A 14 -0.76 6.68 1.58
CA ALA A 14 -1.15 7.01 0.20
C ALA A 14 -2.58 6.55 -0.09
N ILE A 15 -2.92 5.34 0.34
CA ILE A 15 -4.26 4.78 0.11
C ILE A 15 -5.31 5.56 0.90
N LEU A 16 -5.03 5.84 2.18
CA LEU A 16 -5.97 6.62 3.01
C LEU A 16 -6.17 8.03 2.45
N ALA A 17 -5.10 8.68 1.99
CA ALA A 17 -5.20 9.99 1.37
C ALA A 17 -6.09 9.96 0.12
N HIS A 18 -5.99 8.88 -0.68
CA HIS A 18 -6.84 8.70 -1.86
C HIS A 18 -8.32 8.63 -1.48
N PHE A 19 -8.67 7.81 -0.49
CA PHE A 19 -10.07 7.64 -0.09
C PHE A 19 -10.65 8.87 0.59
N GLU A 20 -9.82 9.67 1.27
CA GLU A 20 -10.24 10.87 1.99
C GLU A 20 -10.11 12.14 1.15
N ASP A 21 -9.73 11.99 -0.12
CA ASP A 21 -9.53 13.10 -1.06
C ASP A 21 -8.59 14.18 -0.52
N GLU A 22 -7.53 13.73 0.15
CA GLU A 22 -6.51 14.60 0.73
C GLU A 22 -5.36 14.85 -0.24
N ALA A 23 -4.37 15.63 0.22
CA ALA A 23 -3.15 15.85 -0.55
C ALA A 23 -2.50 14.52 -0.92
N GLY A 24 -2.17 14.34 -2.18
CA GLY A 24 -1.62 13.09 -2.70
C GLY A 24 -2.62 12.19 -3.40
N ALA A 25 -3.94 12.43 -3.22
CA ALA A 25 -4.98 11.61 -3.87
C ALA A 25 -4.85 11.60 -5.39
N ALA A 26 -4.60 12.76 -5.99
CA ALA A 26 -4.45 12.87 -7.44
C ALA A 26 -3.25 12.06 -7.97
N ARG A 27 -2.16 12.03 -7.23
CA ARG A 27 -0.97 11.25 -7.61
C ARG A 27 -1.25 9.75 -7.54
N VAL A 28 -1.96 9.30 -6.53
CA VAL A 28 -2.35 7.88 -6.41
C VAL A 28 -3.25 7.50 -7.57
N GLU A 29 -4.24 8.31 -7.91
CA GLU A 29 -5.14 8.03 -9.05
C GLU A 29 -4.38 7.99 -10.36
N GLU A 30 -3.39 8.87 -10.56
CA GLU A 30 -2.53 8.85 -11.73
C GLU A 30 -1.75 7.53 -11.83
N ILE A 31 -1.19 7.04 -10.73
CA ILE A 31 -0.47 5.77 -10.69
C ILE A 31 -1.42 4.60 -11.00
N LEU A 32 -2.62 4.60 -10.40
CA LEU A 32 -3.62 3.57 -10.67
C LEU A 32 -4.01 3.55 -12.14
N GLU A 33 -4.17 4.72 -12.77
CA GLU A 33 -4.49 4.80 -14.18
C GLU A 33 -3.37 4.23 -15.04
N GLN A 34 -2.11 4.50 -14.70
CA GLN A 34 -0.99 3.87 -15.40
C GLN A 34 -1.02 2.35 -15.26
N GLY A 35 -1.42 1.85 -14.08
CA GLY A 35 -1.60 0.42 -13.86
C GLY A 35 -2.69 -0.17 -14.74
N ARG A 36 -3.82 0.52 -14.88
CA ARG A 36 -4.92 0.07 -15.75
C ARG A 36 -4.49 0.00 -17.22
N GLN A 37 -3.58 0.87 -17.63
CA GLN A 37 -3.05 0.91 -18.99
C GLN A 37 -1.84 -0.02 -19.18
N SER A 38 -1.51 -0.83 -18.18
CA SER A 38 -0.35 -1.73 -18.18
C SER A 38 1.00 -1.01 -18.37
N ARG A 39 1.06 0.27 -17.96
CA ARG A 39 2.28 1.08 -18.02
C ARG A 39 3.01 1.16 -16.69
N ALA A 40 2.45 0.55 -15.66
CA ALA A 40 3.04 0.49 -14.33
C ALA A 40 2.68 -0.81 -13.64
N THR A 41 3.58 -1.30 -12.80
CA THR A 41 3.31 -2.41 -11.87
C THR A 41 3.20 -1.82 -10.48
N ILE A 42 2.09 -2.09 -9.79
CA ILE A 42 1.78 -1.49 -8.50
C ILE A 42 1.67 -2.60 -7.46
N TYR A 43 2.38 -2.45 -6.37
CA TYR A 43 2.41 -3.43 -5.28
C TYR A 43 1.80 -2.84 -4.01
N LEU A 44 1.12 -3.68 -3.26
CA LEU A 44 0.55 -3.34 -1.96
C LEU A 44 0.85 -4.50 -1.01
N SER A 45 1.55 -4.21 0.10
CA SER A 45 1.74 -5.21 1.14
C SER A 45 0.40 -5.56 1.79
N ILE A 46 0.18 -6.85 2.05
CA ILE A 46 -1.02 -7.29 2.79
C ILE A 46 -1.12 -6.62 4.16
N VAL A 47 0.03 -6.29 4.78
CA VAL A 47 0.07 -5.59 6.07
C VAL A 47 -0.49 -4.18 5.93
N ASN A 48 -0.11 -3.46 4.88
CA ASN A 48 -0.64 -2.12 4.62
C ASN A 48 -2.12 -2.17 4.25
N PHE A 49 -2.54 -3.18 3.50
CA PHE A 49 -3.96 -3.40 3.19
C PHE A 49 -4.77 -3.55 4.49
N GLY A 50 -4.30 -4.43 5.38
CA GLY A 50 -4.95 -4.63 6.67
C GLY A 50 -5.01 -3.36 7.51
N GLU A 51 -3.95 -2.56 7.50
CA GLU A 51 -3.93 -1.28 8.23
C GLU A 51 -4.98 -0.31 7.70
N VAL A 52 -5.09 -0.17 6.38
CA VAL A 52 -6.13 0.68 5.77
C VAL A 52 -7.52 0.22 6.18
N VAL A 53 -7.75 -1.08 6.16
CA VAL A 53 -9.06 -1.66 6.51
C VAL A 53 -9.41 -1.38 7.97
N TYR A 54 -8.50 -1.65 8.92
CA TYR A 54 -8.83 -1.46 10.32
C TYR A 54 -9.00 0.02 10.68
N ILE A 55 -8.19 0.90 10.10
CA ILE A 55 -8.34 2.35 10.34
C ILE A 55 -9.69 2.82 9.82
N THR A 56 -10.08 2.41 8.63
CA THR A 56 -11.37 2.77 8.05
C THR A 56 -12.52 2.26 8.90
N GLU A 57 -12.45 1.01 9.34
CA GLU A 57 -13.51 0.45 10.20
C GLU A 57 -13.62 1.20 11.52
N ARG A 58 -12.49 1.48 12.16
CA ARG A 58 -12.45 2.20 13.44
C ARG A 58 -13.05 3.60 13.31
N GLU A 59 -12.77 4.30 12.23
CA GLU A 59 -13.17 5.70 12.05
C GLU A 59 -14.53 5.86 11.38
N GLN A 60 -14.91 4.95 10.50
CA GLN A 60 -16.08 5.11 9.64
C GLN A 60 -17.05 3.92 9.69
N GLY A 61 -16.70 2.84 10.37
CA GLY A 61 -17.56 1.68 10.54
C GLY A 61 -17.31 0.56 9.54
N LEU A 62 -17.94 -0.58 9.81
CA LEU A 62 -17.73 -1.82 9.05
C LEU A 62 -18.16 -1.68 7.58
N SER A 63 -19.27 -1.00 7.32
CA SER A 63 -19.77 -0.84 5.95
C SER A 63 -18.74 -0.10 5.09
N ALA A 64 -18.14 0.96 5.63
CA ALA A 64 -17.09 1.72 4.92
C ALA A 64 -15.85 0.84 4.68
N ALA A 65 -15.46 0.05 5.66
CA ALA A 65 -14.32 -0.87 5.53
C ALA A 65 -14.58 -1.90 4.43
N GLN A 66 -15.79 -2.45 4.35
CA GLN A 66 -16.16 -3.42 3.31
C GLN A 66 -16.13 -2.78 1.93
N GLN A 67 -16.53 -1.52 1.79
CA GLN A 67 -16.46 -0.78 0.53
C GLN A 67 -15.01 -0.55 0.10
N VAL A 68 -14.13 -0.24 1.05
CA VAL A 68 -12.70 -0.06 0.77
C VAL A 68 -12.08 -1.36 0.28
N ILE A 69 -12.38 -2.48 0.93
CA ILE A 69 -11.91 -3.80 0.50
C ILE A 69 -12.35 -4.07 -0.94
N ALA A 70 -13.64 -3.89 -1.22
CA ALA A 70 -14.18 -4.15 -2.56
C ALA A 70 -13.53 -3.26 -3.62
N THR A 71 -13.27 -1.99 -3.28
CA THR A 71 -12.63 -1.04 -4.19
C THR A 71 -11.18 -1.45 -4.49
N ILE A 72 -10.40 -1.76 -3.46
CA ILE A 72 -9.00 -2.15 -3.63
C ILE A 72 -8.90 -3.46 -4.41
N ASP A 73 -9.84 -4.39 -4.22
CA ASP A 73 -9.88 -5.65 -4.97
C ASP A 73 -10.07 -5.44 -6.48
N GLN A 74 -10.60 -4.28 -6.89
CA GLN A 74 -10.75 -3.92 -8.29
C GLN A 74 -9.56 -3.13 -8.85
N TRP A 75 -8.65 -2.71 -8.01
CA TRP A 75 -7.49 -1.93 -8.42
C TRP A 75 -6.46 -2.79 -9.16
N PRO A 76 -5.70 -2.19 -10.08
CA PRO A 76 -4.60 -2.90 -10.78
C PRO A 76 -3.38 -3.03 -9.89
N VAL A 77 -3.53 -3.62 -8.71
CA VAL A 77 -2.45 -3.78 -7.73
C VAL A 77 -2.21 -5.26 -7.47
N SER A 78 -0.94 -5.60 -7.26
CA SER A 78 -0.54 -6.93 -6.81
C SER A 78 -0.38 -6.89 -5.29
N ILE A 79 -1.22 -7.63 -4.58
CA ILE A 79 -1.12 -7.73 -3.12
C ILE A 79 -0.04 -8.76 -2.80
N VAL A 80 0.94 -8.34 -2.00
CA VAL A 80 2.09 -9.16 -1.64
C VAL A 80 1.93 -9.67 -0.22
N GLU A 81 1.91 -10.98 -0.07
CA GLU A 81 1.74 -11.61 1.24
C GLU A 81 2.95 -11.36 2.14
N ALA A 82 2.71 -11.32 3.46
CA ALA A 82 3.74 -11.18 4.46
C ALA A 82 4.34 -12.54 4.79
N ASP A 83 5.08 -13.11 3.86
CA ASP A 83 5.75 -14.37 4.08
C ASP A 83 6.99 -14.19 4.97
N ARG A 84 7.69 -15.27 5.24
CA ARG A 84 8.89 -15.26 6.09
C ARG A 84 9.94 -14.26 5.57
N ARG A 85 10.23 -14.30 4.27
CA ARG A 85 11.27 -13.47 3.67
C ARG A 85 10.93 -11.98 3.78
N VAL A 86 9.71 -11.61 3.40
CA VAL A 86 9.26 -10.22 3.44
C VAL A 86 9.20 -9.73 4.88
N THR A 87 8.69 -10.55 5.80
CA THR A 87 8.58 -10.18 7.21
C THR A 87 9.94 -9.92 7.84
N LEU A 88 10.94 -10.77 7.57
CA LEU A 88 12.29 -10.57 8.12
C LEU A 88 12.95 -9.32 7.50
N ALA A 89 12.72 -9.04 6.23
CA ALA A 89 13.20 -7.80 5.61
C ALA A 89 12.57 -6.57 6.27
N ALA A 90 11.27 -6.59 6.53
CA ALA A 90 10.58 -5.51 7.23
C ALA A 90 11.09 -5.34 8.65
N ALA A 91 11.34 -6.45 9.37
CA ALA A 91 11.90 -6.41 10.71
C ALA A 91 13.27 -5.75 10.74
N HIS A 92 14.11 -6.04 9.74
CA HIS A 92 15.43 -5.41 9.62
C HIS A 92 15.29 -3.88 9.41
N VAL A 93 14.39 -3.45 8.53
CA VAL A 93 14.11 -2.02 8.32
C VAL A 93 13.65 -1.38 9.63
N LYS A 94 12.69 -1.99 10.31
CA LYS A 94 12.16 -1.47 11.58
C LYS A 94 13.23 -1.33 12.65
N ALA A 95 14.19 -2.24 12.68
CA ALA A 95 15.29 -2.20 13.65
C ALA A 95 16.20 -0.99 13.48
N HIS A 96 16.25 -0.39 12.30
CA HIS A 96 17.19 0.67 11.95
C HIS A 96 16.54 2.03 11.73
N TYR A 97 15.20 2.10 11.67
CA TYR A 97 14.49 3.35 11.37
C TYR A 97 13.30 3.54 12.32
N ALA A 98 13.06 4.80 12.69
CA ALA A 98 11.96 5.18 13.59
C ALA A 98 10.65 5.33 12.81
N ILE A 99 10.16 4.24 12.24
CA ILE A 99 8.90 4.19 11.49
C ILE A 99 8.02 3.07 12.06
N SER A 100 6.73 3.08 11.71
CA SER A 100 5.83 2.01 12.15
C SER A 100 6.20 0.68 11.46
N TYR A 101 5.74 -0.43 12.03
CA TYR A 101 5.99 -1.74 11.44
C TYR A 101 5.33 -1.87 10.06
N ALA A 102 4.12 -1.33 9.91
CA ALA A 102 3.44 -1.32 8.61
C ALA A 102 4.25 -0.53 7.57
N ASP A 103 4.79 0.65 7.94
CA ASP A 103 5.65 1.42 7.05
C ASP A 103 6.90 0.63 6.66
N ALA A 104 7.46 -0.13 7.60
CA ALA A 104 8.62 -0.97 7.32
C ALA A 104 8.33 -2.03 6.25
N PHE A 105 7.11 -2.58 6.21
CA PHE A 105 6.70 -3.49 5.14
C PHE A 105 6.69 -2.81 3.78
N ALA A 106 6.18 -1.58 3.70
CA ALA A 106 6.17 -0.84 2.44
C ALA A 106 7.60 -0.54 1.96
N VAL A 107 8.48 -0.12 2.88
CA VAL A 107 9.89 0.16 2.56
C VAL A 107 10.61 -1.11 2.09
N ALA A 108 10.47 -2.21 2.83
CA ALA A 108 11.10 -3.48 2.46
C ALA A 108 10.62 -3.96 1.08
N LEU A 109 9.33 -3.81 0.81
CA LEU A 109 8.76 -4.19 -0.48
C LEU A 109 9.34 -3.33 -1.61
N ALA A 110 9.44 -2.01 -1.42
CA ALA A 110 10.04 -1.11 -2.40
C ALA A 110 11.50 -1.47 -2.67
N GLN A 111 12.28 -1.77 -1.63
CA GLN A 111 13.69 -2.18 -1.77
C GLN A 111 13.82 -3.47 -2.56
N SER A 112 12.91 -4.43 -2.36
CA SER A 112 12.94 -5.72 -3.06
C SER A 112 12.61 -5.61 -4.55
N ARG A 113 12.02 -4.49 -4.99
CA ARG A 113 11.61 -4.25 -6.38
C ARG A 113 12.53 -3.28 -7.11
N GLN A 114 13.64 -2.94 -6.51
CA GLN A 114 14.63 -2.08 -7.17
C GLN A 114 15.35 -2.83 -8.28
#